data_ca48381800b0ff3f48038c5df63af17b
#
_entry.id   ca48381800b0ff3f48038c5df63af17b
#
_cell.length_a   1.000
_cell.length_b   1.000
_cell.length_c   1.000
_cell.angle_alpha   90.00
_cell.angle_beta   90.00
_cell.angle_gamma   90.00
#
_symmetry.space_group_name_H-M   'P 1'
#
loop_
_entity.id
_entity.type
_entity.pdbx_description
1 polymer ?
#
loop_
_entity_poly.entity_id
_entity_poly.type
_entity_poly.pdbx_seq_one_letter_code
_entity_poly.pdbx_strand_id
1 'polypeptide(L)'
;MTTAQKPLKETAAQWLGLNRATVAVLVVIGCLGLSEEVWSNFLALHLNDRTGSILRAAEYTGLIYSATNLLEGFGYIIGGRIAHSMGARLALAISAVPMSIGFMIMLAADSPWAIAFGSVLMTNWEPLSVPATFDIVGSEVPKNRRTIAFAVQSIQKRLPKVIGPAIGAAAFAAIGYWLNLTIAFGLVGVAVVLQLFLTNRMQPKGKTSPVPFRTIMRDMPRELRMLLSAEVFIRWGDWFVRGFSGLYVLNLLITEYHWEKSSAIYAVGWLVAITNLTALATYIPIAKLVDRSKSPRPFIGLTFLLFAVFPVSLVMMPRFATAFGLPVIVALGFTYVVNGLRELGEPARKALIANGFPPAVRARAVGLYWGLRSFAFFPAPLVAGYLWARIGPDATFVIASVIGLMGTAWYAVSSKAAARLS
;
A
#
# COMPACT_ATOMS: atom_id res chain seq x y z
N MET A 1 -35.36 40.87 1.66
CA MET A 1 -34.22 40.93 0.74
C MET A 1 -33.08 40.12 1.39
N THR A 2 -32.98 38.86 1.08
CA THR A 2 -31.91 37.96 1.54
C THR A 2 -30.70 38.19 0.63
N THR A 3 -29.66 38.84 1.14
CA THR A 3 -28.38 39.01 0.48
C THR A 3 -27.77 37.64 0.23
N ALA A 4 -27.81 37.19 -1.01
CA ALA A 4 -27.05 36.02 -1.47
C ALA A 4 -25.55 36.28 -1.25
N GLN A 5 -24.95 35.69 -0.22
CA GLN A 5 -23.52 35.71 -0.03
C GLN A 5 -22.88 35.07 -1.25
N LYS A 6 -22.05 35.86 -2.00
CA LYS A 6 -21.20 35.35 -3.07
C LYS A 6 -20.39 34.17 -2.51
N PRO A 7 -20.35 33.00 -3.19
CA PRO A 7 -19.53 31.90 -2.72
C PRO A 7 -18.06 32.37 -2.64
N LEU A 8 -17.50 32.31 -1.45
CA LEU A 8 -16.07 32.54 -1.22
C LEU A 8 -15.30 31.62 -2.18
N LYS A 9 -14.36 32.17 -2.96
CA LYS A 9 -13.50 31.38 -3.84
C LYS A 9 -12.78 30.32 -2.99
N GLU A 10 -13.11 29.06 -3.22
CA GLU A 10 -12.50 27.92 -2.55
C GLU A 10 -10.99 27.93 -2.82
N THR A 11 -10.18 27.86 -1.78
CA THR A 11 -8.72 27.79 -1.93
C THR A 11 -8.29 26.41 -2.47
N ALA A 12 -7.15 26.35 -3.17
CA ALA A 12 -6.61 25.07 -3.67
C ALA A 12 -6.45 24.02 -2.57
N ALA A 13 -6.06 24.44 -1.36
CA ALA A 13 -5.94 23.56 -0.20
C ALA A 13 -7.30 22.97 0.22
N GLN A 14 -8.33 23.81 0.31
CA GLN A 14 -9.70 23.35 0.63
C GLN A 14 -10.23 22.39 -0.44
N TRP A 15 -9.95 22.68 -1.71
CA TRP A 15 -10.33 21.83 -2.83
C TRP A 15 -9.67 20.45 -2.75
N LEU A 16 -8.38 20.38 -2.33
CA LEU A 16 -7.64 19.13 -2.11
C LEU A 16 -8.04 18.40 -0.82
N GLY A 17 -8.97 18.92 -0.03
CA GLY A 17 -9.32 18.36 1.28
C GLY A 17 -8.21 18.52 2.32
N LEU A 18 -7.29 19.48 2.10
CA LEU A 18 -6.17 19.77 2.97
C LEU A 18 -6.61 20.79 4.03
N ASN A 19 -6.99 20.29 5.18
CA ASN A 19 -7.11 21.08 6.39
C ASN A 19 -5.91 20.79 7.31
N ARG A 20 -5.84 21.50 8.43
CA ARG A 20 -4.72 21.37 9.38
C ARG A 20 -4.55 19.94 9.91
N ALA A 21 -5.65 19.24 10.17
CA ALA A 21 -5.62 17.87 10.69
C ALA A 21 -5.15 16.88 9.61
N THR A 22 -5.68 16.98 8.38
CA THR A 22 -5.25 16.10 7.28
C THR A 22 -3.80 16.32 6.90
N VAL A 23 -3.33 17.59 6.86
CA VAL A 23 -1.91 17.90 6.61
C VAL A 23 -1.01 17.32 7.70
N ALA A 24 -1.38 17.48 8.98
CA ALA A 24 -0.61 16.92 10.09
C ALA A 24 -0.42 15.40 9.95
N VAL A 25 -1.51 14.68 9.64
CA VAL A 25 -1.47 13.23 9.42
C VAL A 25 -0.60 12.87 8.22
N LEU A 26 -0.74 13.56 7.10
CA LEU A 26 0.03 13.29 5.88
C LEU A 26 1.53 13.50 6.09
N VAL A 27 1.93 14.55 6.83
CA VAL A 27 3.34 14.82 7.15
C VAL A 27 3.91 13.72 8.04
N VAL A 28 3.23 13.35 9.11
CA VAL A 28 3.69 12.29 10.02
C VAL A 28 3.83 10.94 9.30
N ILE A 29 2.79 10.54 8.55
CA ILE A 29 2.82 9.30 7.76
C ILE A 29 3.90 9.37 6.66
N GLY A 30 4.16 10.54 6.09
CA GLY A 30 5.22 10.76 5.12
C GLY A 30 6.61 10.50 5.71
N CYS A 31 6.88 10.99 6.91
CA CYS A 31 8.14 10.75 7.62
C CYS A 31 8.31 9.27 7.98
N LEU A 32 7.26 8.59 8.47
CA LEU A 32 7.30 7.16 8.78
C LEU A 32 7.50 6.32 7.51
N GLY A 33 6.80 6.65 6.43
CA GLY A 33 6.99 5.98 5.14
C GLY A 33 8.39 6.21 4.54
N LEU A 34 8.94 7.42 4.66
CA LEU A 34 10.30 7.69 4.23
C LEU A 34 11.32 6.91 5.05
N SER A 35 11.12 6.84 6.37
CA SER A 35 11.91 5.97 7.25
C SER A 35 11.92 4.53 6.74
N GLU A 36 10.74 3.96 6.42
CA GLU A 36 10.63 2.59 5.91
C GLU A 36 11.39 2.39 4.60
N GLU A 37 11.25 3.28 3.64
CA GLU A 37 11.88 3.14 2.31
C GLU A 37 13.41 3.31 2.33
N VAL A 38 13.97 3.98 3.32
CA VAL A 38 15.44 4.14 3.47
C VAL A 38 16.11 2.82 3.83
N TRP A 39 15.49 1.95 4.64
CA TRP A 39 16.11 0.71 5.09
C TRP A 39 15.57 -0.55 4.38
N SER A 40 14.27 -0.62 4.08
CA SER A 40 13.62 -1.87 3.67
C SER A 40 14.11 -2.40 2.32
N ASN A 41 14.47 -1.50 1.40
CA ASN A 41 14.99 -1.87 0.09
C ASN A 41 16.38 -2.54 0.16
N PHE A 42 17.12 -2.37 1.24
CA PHE A 42 18.47 -2.91 1.44
C PHE A 42 18.49 -4.09 2.41
N LEU A 43 17.34 -4.48 2.96
CA LEU A 43 17.22 -5.56 3.92
C LEU A 43 17.72 -6.91 3.36
N ALA A 44 17.28 -7.28 2.15
CA ALA A 44 17.69 -8.54 1.53
C ALA A 44 19.21 -8.57 1.25
N LEU A 45 19.79 -7.44 0.87
CA LEU A 45 21.24 -7.31 0.67
C LEU A 45 21.99 -7.48 2.00
N HIS A 46 21.53 -6.81 3.04
CA HIS A 46 22.11 -6.95 4.38
C HIS A 46 21.98 -8.38 4.91
N LEU A 47 20.84 -9.05 4.73
CA LEU A 47 20.67 -10.46 5.06
C LEU A 47 21.62 -11.37 4.29
N ASN A 48 21.86 -11.08 3.00
CA ASN A 48 22.85 -11.82 2.20
C ASN A 48 24.26 -11.67 2.77
N ASP A 49 24.66 -10.47 3.15
CA ASP A 49 25.96 -10.20 3.76
C ASP A 49 26.12 -10.94 5.10
N ARG A 50 25.02 -11.05 5.89
CA ARG A 50 25.04 -11.73 7.20
C ARG A 50 24.96 -13.25 7.12
N THR A 51 24.23 -13.78 6.16
CA THR A 51 24.07 -15.23 5.99
C THR A 51 25.13 -15.86 5.12
N GLY A 52 25.84 -15.06 4.33
CA GLY A 52 26.79 -15.51 3.32
C GLY A 52 26.16 -16.36 2.20
N SER A 53 24.83 -16.33 2.06
CA SER A 53 24.08 -17.17 1.12
C SER A 53 22.82 -16.48 0.62
N ILE A 54 22.75 -16.27 -0.70
CA ILE A 54 21.57 -15.71 -1.37
C ILE A 54 20.30 -16.53 -1.07
N LEU A 55 20.43 -17.86 -1.01
CA LEU A 55 19.30 -18.75 -0.75
C LEU A 55 18.75 -18.53 0.66
N ARG A 56 19.62 -18.50 1.67
CA ARG A 56 19.21 -18.20 3.06
C ARG A 56 18.64 -16.79 3.21
N ALA A 57 19.24 -15.82 2.54
CA ALA A 57 18.70 -14.45 2.52
C ALA A 57 17.28 -14.41 1.94
N ALA A 58 17.01 -15.14 0.85
CA ALA A 58 15.68 -15.25 0.26
C ALA A 58 14.69 -15.95 1.19
N GLU A 59 15.09 -17.01 1.89
CA GLU A 59 14.27 -17.70 2.90
C GLU A 59 13.88 -16.75 4.04
N TYR A 60 14.84 -16.03 4.62
CA TYR A 60 14.56 -15.04 5.68
C TYR A 60 13.67 -13.90 5.16
N THR A 61 13.92 -13.41 3.95
CA THR A 61 13.08 -12.37 3.33
C THR A 61 11.64 -12.85 3.15
N GLY A 62 11.44 -14.05 2.64
CA GLY A 62 10.12 -14.67 2.50
C GLY A 62 9.41 -14.83 3.85
N LEU A 63 10.13 -15.28 4.88
CA LEU A 63 9.61 -15.39 6.24
C LEU A 63 9.19 -14.03 6.81
N ILE A 64 10.02 -13.01 6.64
CA ILE A 64 9.74 -11.63 7.07
C ILE A 64 8.46 -11.13 6.42
N TYR A 65 8.31 -11.22 5.09
CA TYR A 65 7.10 -10.75 4.41
C TYR A 65 5.84 -11.52 4.83
N SER A 66 5.94 -12.83 5.03
CA SER A 66 4.81 -13.63 5.49
C SER A 66 4.40 -13.26 6.93
N ALA A 67 5.37 -13.13 7.82
CA ALA A 67 5.14 -12.70 9.20
C ALA A 67 4.58 -11.28 9.26
N THR A 68 5.11 -10.37 8.43
CA THR A 68 4.60 -9.00 8.30
C THR A 68 3.13 -9.00 7.89
N ASN A 69 2.77 -9.71 6.82
CA ASN A 69 1.39 -9.77 6.33
C ASN A 69 0.41 -10.35 7.36
N LEU A 70 0.85 -11.36 8.11
CA LEU A 70 0.04 -11.93 9.19
C LEU A 70 -0.16 -10.91 10.33
N LEU A 71 0.92 -10.26 10.76
CA LEU A 71 0.87 -9.25 11.83
C LEU A 71 0.15 -7.98 11.41
N GLU A 72 0.19 -7.60 10.13
CA GLU A 72 -0.64 -6.51 9.60
C GLU A 72 -2.13 -6.72 9.89
N GLY A 73 -2.62 -7.94 9.76
CA GLY A 73 -4.01 -8.28 10.08
C GLY A 73 -4.39 -7.91 11.52
N PHE A 74 -3.54 -8.29 12.48
CA PHE A 74 -3.71 -7.91 13.88
C PHE A 74 -3.50 -6.40 14.08
N GLY A 75 -2.49 -5.82 13.43
CA GLY A 75 -2.17 -4.39 13.48
C GLY A 75 -3.36 -3.52 13.08
N TYR A 76 -4.05 -3.84 11.99
CA TYR A 76 -5.26 -3.11 11.55
C TYR A 76 -6.39 -3.19 12.58
N ILE A 77 -6.63 -4.36 13.18
CA ILE A 77 -7.68 -4.53 14.20
C ILE A 77 -7.33 -3.76 15.46
N ILE A 78 -6.08 -3.86 15.93
CA ILE A 78 -5.58 -3.15 17.12
C ILE A 78 -5.61 -1.63 16.86
N GLY A 79 -5.08 -1.17 15.72
CA GLY A 79 -5.09 0.24 15.33
C GLY A 79 -6.51 0.81 15.25
N GLY A 80 -7.44 0.05 14.69
CA GLY A 80 -8.87 0.42 14.66
C GLY A 80 -9.48 0.54 16.05
N ARG A 81 -9.12 -0.35 16.98
CA ARG A 81 -9.57 -0.29 18.38
C ARG A 81 -8.98 0.92 19.11
N ILE A 82 -7.68 1.16 18.96
CA ILE A 82 -6.99 2.30 19.57
C ILE A 82 -7.57 3.62 19.03
N ALA A 83 -7.69 3.78 17.72
CA ALA A 83 -8.24 4.98 17.09
C ALA A 83 -9.69 5.25 17.54
N HIS A 84 -10.49 4.19 17.72
CA HIS A 84 -11.87 4.31 18.19
C HIS A 84 -11.96 4.72 19.66
N SER A 85 -11.17 4.09 20.54
CA SER A 85 -11.28 4.27 21.99
C SER A 85 -10.48 5.46 22.54
N MET A 86 -9.32 5.74 21.94
CA MET A 86 -8.35 6.72 22.42
C MET A 86 -8.17 7.91 21.48
N GLY A 87 -8.82 7.84 20.31
CA GLY A 87 -8.74 8.87 19.26
C GLY A 87 -7.55 8.72 18.33
N ALA A 88 -7.68 9.35 17.17
CA ALA A 88 -6.71 9.23 16.09
C ALA A 88 -5.32 9.76 16.44
N ARG A 89 -5.24 10.80 17.28
CA ARG A 89 -3.96 11.38 17.74
C ARG A 89 -3.09 10.34 18.44
N LEU A 90 -3.67 9.63 19.43
CA LEU A 90 -2.92 8.65 20.19
C LEU A 90 -2.63 7.38 19.37
N ALA A 91 -3.56 6.98 18.49
CA ALA A 91 -3.34 5.88 17.57
C ALA A 91 -2.13 6.10 16.66
N LEU A 92 -1.98 7.32 16.12
CA LEU A 92 -0.81 7.70 15.33
C LEU A 92 0.49 7.69 16.15
N ALA A 93 0.46 8.18 17.39
CA ALA A 93 1.63 8.15 18.26
C ALA A 93 2.06 6.71 18.61
N ILE A 94 1.09 5.85 18.94
CA ILE A 94 1.33 4.44 19.26
C ILE A 94 1.87 3.68 18.04
N SER A 95 1.51 4.06 16.81
CA SER A 95 2.02 3.37 15.61
C SER A 95 3.55 3.47 15.44
N ALA A 96 4.18 4.49 15.99
CA ALA A 96 5.63 4.63 15.96
C ALA A 96 6.36 3.74 17.00
N VAL A 97 5.66 3.22 18.01
CA VAL A 97 6.28 2.42 19.10
C VAL A 97 6.88 1.10 18.59
N PRO A 98 6.14 0.21 17.90
CA PRO A 98 6.72 -1.03 17.38
C PRO A 98 7.85 -0.75 16.40
N MET A 99 7.75 0.29 15.58
CA MET A 99 8.81 0.70 14.68
C MET A 99 10.08 1.09 15.45
N SER A 100 9.96 1.89 16.50
CA SER A 100 11.10 2.27 17.36
C SER A 100 11.74 1.06 18.05
N ILE A 101 10.93 0.12 18.56
CA ILE A 101 11.43 -1.11 19.18
C ILE A 101 12.18 -1.96 18.14
N GLY A 102 11.63 -2.09 16.92
CA GLY A 102 12.27 -2.81 15.83
C GLY A 102 13.65 -2.22 15.46
N PHE A 103 13.76 -0.89 15.37
CA PHE A 103 15.05 -0.22 15.14
C PHE A 103 16.04 -0.48 16.29
N MET A 104 15.61 -0.38 17.55
CA MET A 104 16.49 -0.67 18.68
C MET A 104 17.00 -2.11 18.66
N ILE A 105 16.16 -3.10 18.31
CA ILE A 105 16.57 -4.50 18.18
C ILE A 105 17.60 -4.65 17.06
N MET A 106 17.37 -4.08 15.89
CA MET A 106 18.28 -4.19 14.75
C MET A 106 19.60 -3.42 14.95
N LEU A 107 19.58 -2.35 15.75
CA LEU A 107 20.77 -1.60 16.11
C LEU A 107 21.57 -2.28 17.24
N ALA A 108 20.93 -3.07 18.10
CA ALA A 108 21.57 -3.76 19.24
C ALA A 108 22.06 -5.17 18.89
N ALA A 109 21.50 -5.85 17.91
CA ALA A 109 21.78 -7.24 17.61
C ALA A 109 21.85 -7.49 16.10
N ASP A 110 22.86 -8.26 15.68
CA ASP A 110 23.23 -8.44 14.29
C ASP A 110 23.02 -9.89 13.80
N SER A 111 22.17 -10.63 14.50
CA SER A 111 21.79 -11.98 14.10
C SER A 111 20.65 -11.97 13.06
N PRO A 112 20.60 -12.93 12.11
CA PRO A 112 19.51 -13.02 11.14
C PRO A 112 18.11 -13.04 11.78
N TRP A 113 17.96 -13.61 12.96
CA TRP A 113 16.70 -13.63 13.71
C TRP A 113 16.32 -12.27 14.29
N ALA A 114 17.31 -11.53 14.82
CA ALA A 114 17.08 -10.17 15.30
C ALA A 114 16.68 -9.24 14.13
N ILE A 115 17.35 -9.37 12.99
CA ILE A 115 17.02 -8.67 11.76
C ILE A 115 15.58 -9.01 11.32
N ALA A 116 15.21 -10.30 11.29
CA ALA A 116 13.88 -10.73 10.93
C ALA A 116 12.80 -10.16 11.87
N PHE A 117 12.98 -10.34 13.18
CA PHE A 117 12.02 -9.87 14.18
C PHE A 117 11.91 -8.34 14.22
N GLY A 118 13.04 -7.64 14.20
CA GLY A 118 13.09 -6.18 14.14
C GLY A 118 12.38 -5.64 12.89
N SER A 119 12.66 -6.21 11.71
CA SER A 119 12.04 -5.81 10.45
C SER A 119 10.51 -5.96 10.47
N VAL A 120 10.01 -7.08 11.01
CA VAL A 120 8.57 -7.31 11.16
C VAL A 120 7.90 -6.27 12.07
N LEU A 121 8.56 -5.86 13.15
CA LEU A 121 8.05 -4.79 14.02
C LEU A 121 8.09 -3.42 13.32
N MET A 122 9.15 -3.13 12.57
CA MET A 122 9.34 -1.85 11.88
C MET A 122 8.28 -1.60 10.81
N THR A 123 7.78 -2.62 10.13
CA THR A 123 6.77 -2.48 9.06
C THR A 123 5.34 -2.35 9.60
N ASN A 124 5.08 -2.66 10.87
CA ASN A 124 3.72 -2.67 11.44
C ASN A 124 3.14 -1.30 11.82
N TRP A 125 3.84 -0.20 11.58
CA TRP A 125 3.34 1.16 11.83
C TRP A 125 2.15 1.52 10.92
N GLU A 126 2.17 1.11 9.65
CA GLU A 126 1.12 1.42 8.68
C GLU A 126 -0.23 0.80 9.09
N PRO A 127 -0.35 -0.50 9.39
CA PRO A 127 -1.59 -1.11 9.86
C PRO A 127 -2.18 -0.42 11.10
N LEU A 128 -1.35 0.00 12.03
CA LEU A 128 -1.80 0.71 13.23
C LEU A 128 -2.33 2.12 12.94
N SER A 129 -1.77 2.81 11.93
CA SER A 129 -2.09 4.22 11.58
C SER A 129 -3.26 4.37 10.60
N VAL A 130 -3.48 3.39 9.71
CA VAL A 130 -4.49 3.49 8.65
C VAL A 130 -5.91 3.72 9.17
N PRO A 131 -6.42 3.00 10.20
CA PRO A 131 -7.77 3.25 10.71
C PRO A 131 -7.96 4.67 11.23
N ALA A 132 -6.94 5.23 11.90
CA ALA A 132 -6.96 6.62 12.36
C ALA A 132 -7.00 7.61 11.20
N THR A 133 -6.24 7.35 10.14
CA THR A 133 -6.22 8.18 8.92
C THR A 133 -7.59 8.20 8.23
N PHE A 134 -8.24 7.04 8.10
CA PHE A 134 -9.59 6.96 7.53
C PHE A 134 -10.64 7.69 8.39
N ASP A 135 -10.49 7.64 9.71
CA ASP A 135 -11.38 8.35 10.62
C ASP A 135 -11.22 9.86 10.47
N ILE A 136 -9.98 10.37 10.40
CA ILE A 136 -9.69 11.80 10.21
C ILE A 136 -10.22 12.28 8.86
N VAL A 137 -9.84 11.63 7.75
CA VAL A 137 -10.33 12.02 6.42
C VAL A 137 -11.86 11.93 6.36
N GLY A 138 -12.44 10.90 6.96
CA GLY A 138 -13.88 10.70 6.98
C GLY A 138 -14.66 11.67 7.87
N SER A 139 -14.05 12.29 8.88
CA SER A 139 -14.68 13.29 9.77
C SER A 139 -14.41 14.72 9.33
N GLU A 140 -13.19 15.02 8.87
CA GLU A 140 -12.72 16.36 8.58
C GLU A 140 -12.99 16.81 7.12
N VAL A 141 -13.21 15.85 6.20
CA VAL A 141 -13.38 16.13 4.78
C VAL A 141 -14.84 15.85 4.34
N PRO A 142 -15.51 16.79 3.66
CA PRO A 142 -16.84 16.59 3.10
C PRO A 142 -16.89 15.35 2.18
N LYS A 143 -18.03 14.63 2.17
CA LYS A 143 -18.17 13.37 1.42
C LYS A 143 -17.77 13.47 -0.05
N ASN A 144 -18.15 14.56 -0.72
CA ASN A 144 -17.85 14.84 -2.13
C ASN A 144 -16.39 15.22 -2.41
N ARG A 145 -15.52 15.32 -1.39
CA ARG A 145 -14.09 15.64 -1.53
C ARG A 145 -13.19 14.52 -1.01
N ARG A 146 -13.76 13.46 -0.46
CA ARG A 146 -12.97 12.37 0.15
C ARG A 146 -12.10 11.63 -0.86
N THR A 147 -12.59 11.45 -2.09
CA THR A 147 -11.79 10.80 -3.16
C THR A 147 -10.53 11.61 -3.45
N ILE A 148 -10.64 12.94 -3.57
CA ILE A 148 -9.49 13.82 -3.78
C ILE A 148 -8.54 13.79 -2.57
N ALA A 149 -9.07 13.83 -1.35
CA ALA A 149 -8.24 13.75 -0.14
C ALA A 149 -7.48 12.41 -0.06
N PHE A 150 -8.11 11.29 -0.43
CA PHE A 150 -7.43 9.99 -0.53
C PHE A 150 -6.47 9.91 -1.72
N ALA A 151 -6.68 10.66 -2.81
CA ALA A 151 -5.71 10.80 -3.89
C ALA A 151 -4.45 11.51 -3.40
N VAL A 152 -4.60 12.61 -2.65
CA VAL A 152 -3.47 13.32 -2.02
C VAL A 152 -2.72 12.40 -1.05
N GLN A 153 -3.43 11.61 -0.23
CA GLN A 153 -2.81 10.61 0.63
C GLN A 153 -2.04 9.55 -0.18
N SER A 154 -2.58 9.13 -1.32
CA SER A 154 -1.93 8.13 -2.18
C SER A 154 -0.66 8.69 -2.83
N ILE A 155 -0.67 9.95 -3.24
CA ILE A 155 0.52 10.68 -3.71
C ILE A 155 1.57 10.76 -2.60
N GLN A 156 1.16 11.18 -1.42
CA GLN A 156 2.04 11.29 -0.26
C GLN A 156 2.73 9.96 0.09
N LYS A 157 2.03 8.82 -0.02
CA LYS A 157 2.60 7.48 0.18
C LYS A 157 3.59 7.06 -0.93
N ARG A 158 3.50 7.65 -2.12
CA ARG A 158 4.42 7.34 -3.25
C ARG A 158 5.70 8.18 -3.22
N LEU A 159 5.69 9.37 -2.65
CA LEU A 159 6.88 10.21 -2.54
C LEU A 159 8.04 9.53 -1.79
N PRO A 160 7.83 8.90 -0.62
CA PRO A 160 8.86 8.11 0.06
C PRO A 160 9.46 7.01 -0.82
N LYS A 161 8.64 6.32 -1.62
CA LYS A 161 9.07 5.25 -2.53
C LYS A 161 9.96 5.71 -3.69
N VAL A 162 9.93 6.99 -4.01
CA VAL A 162 10.82 7.60 -5.00
C VAL A 162 12.10 8.10 -4.36
N ILE A 163 12.01 8.75 -3.20
CA ILE A 163 13.12 9.45 -2.55
C ILE A 163 13.90 8.51 -1.61
N GLY A 164 13.22 7.67 -0.86
CA GLY A 164 13.81 6.81 0.17
C GLY A 164 14.91 5.89 -0.34
N PRO A 165 14.71 5.16 -1.45
CA PRO A 165 15.76 4.29 -2.00
C PRO A 165 17.05 5.04 -2.40
N ALA A 166 16.93 6.29 -2.89
CA ALA A 166 18.10 7.10 -3.24
C ALA A 166 18.90 7.50 -2.00
N ILE A 167 18.21 7.94 -0.94
CA ILE A 167 18.83 8.23 0.37
C ILE A 167 19.46 6.95 0.94
N GLY A 168 18.72 5.83 0.90
CA GLY A 168 19.19 4.55 1.40
C GLY A 168 20.40 4.03 0.65
N ALA A 169 20.44 4.16 -0.68
CA ALA A 169 21.60 3.77 -1.49
C ALA A 169 22.85 4.58 -1.14
N ALA A 170 22.72 5.90 -1.02
CA ALA A 170 23.80 6.78 -0.63
C ALA A 170 24.33 6.44 0.78
N ALA A 171 23.44 6.20 1.74
CA ALA A 171 23.79 5.81 3.10
C ALA A 171 24.49 4.44 3.15
N PHE A 172 23.94 3.45 2.43
CA PHE A 172 24.50 2.10 2.34
C PHE A 172 25.90 2.11 1.73
N ALA A 173 26.10 2.86 0.65
CA ALA A 173 27.40 2.99 -0.01
C ALA A 173 28.44 3.71 0.86
N ALA A 174 28.02 4.67 1.70
CA ALA A 174 28.92 5.45 2.52
C ALA A 174 29.45 4.69 3.76
N ILE A 175 28.58 4.03 4.50
CA ILE A 175 28.91 3.39 5.80
C ILE A 175 28.31 1.98 5.90
N GLY A 176 27.38 1.61 5.02
CA GLY A 176 26.65 0.35 5.07
C GLY A 176 25.29 0.47 5.76
N TYR A 177 24.70 -0.69 6.04
CA TYR A 177 23.31 -0.78 6.50
C TYR A 177 23.02 -0.06 7.84
N TRP A 178 24.03 0.08 8.69
CA TRP A 178 23.91 0.81 9.95
C TRP A 178 23.53 2.28 9.78
N LEU A 179 24.04 2.94 8.74
CA LEU A 179 23.67 4.32 8.46
C LEU A 179 22.22 4.41 7.99
N ASN A 180 21.76 3.44 7.19
CA ASN A 180 20.35 3.35 6.78
C ASN A 180 19.44 3.26 8.02
N LEU A 181 19.75 2.36 8.95
CA LEU A 181 18.98 2.20 10.19
C LEU A 181 19.00 3.47 11.05
N THR A 182 20.15 4.12 11.17
CA THR A 182 20.29 5.35 11.97
C THR A 182 19.49 6.51 11.38
N ILE A 183 19.59 6.75 10.07
CA ILE A 183 18.81 7.78 9.37
C ILE A 183 17.32 7.47 9.50
N ALA A 184 16.92 6.23 9.25
CA ALA A 184 15.53 5.81 9.33
C ALA A 184 14.96 5.97 10.74
N PHE A 185 15.71 5.61 11.77
CA PHE A 185 15.30 5.81 13.17
C PHE A 185 15.21 7.30 13.54
N GLY A 186 16.15 8.12 13.04
CA GLY A 186 16.07 9.58 13.17
C GLY A 186 14.79 10.16 12.56
N LEU A 187 14.36 9.66 11.40
CA LEU A 187 13.11 10.06 10.76
C LEU A 187 11.87 9.67 11.58
N VAL A 188 11.89 8.53 12.28
CA VAL A 188 10.84 8.17 13.25
C VAL A 188 10.81 9.18 14.41
N GLY A 189 11.97 9.57 14.93
CA GLY A 189 12.05 10.62 15.95
C GLY A 189 11.45 11.95 15.49
N VAL A 190 11.78 12.38 14.27
CA VAL A 190 11.17 13.56 13.63
C VAL A 190 9.66 13.40 13.48
N ALA A 191 9.17 12.24 13.04
CA ALA A 191 7.75 11.96 12.92
C ALA A 191 7.02 12.08 14.27
N VAL A 192 7.59 11.53 15.35
CA VAL A 192 7.03 11.62 16.70
C VAL A 192 6.98 13.07 17.19
N VAL A 193 8.06 13.83 17.00
CA VAL A 193 8.10 15.25 17.36
C VAL A 193 7.04 16.04 16.58
N LEU A 194 6.98 15.90 15.28
CA LEU A 194 5.95 16.53 14.44
C LEU A 194 4.55 16.11 14.85
N GLN A 195 4.34 14.84 15.18
CA GLN A 195 3.08 14.32 15.71
C GLN A 195 2.63 15.09 16.95
N LEU A 196 3.50 15.28 17.93
CA LEU A 196 3.18 15.98 19.16
C LEU A 196 2.78 17.43 18.91
N PHE A 197 3.49 18.14 18.00
CA PHE A 197 3.21 19.55 17.70
C PHE A 197 2.00 19.73 16.79
N LEU A 198 1.91 18.99 15.69
CA LEU A 198 0.89 19.21 14.66
C LEU A 198 -0.49 18.69 15.09
N THR A 199 -0.54 17.61 15.88
CA THR A 199 -1.81 17.01 16.31
C THR A 199 -2.30 17.51 17.66
N ASN A 200 -1.60 18.44 18.29
CA ASN A 200 -1.94 18.95 19.64
C ASN A 200 -3.35 19.56 19.74
N ARG A 201 -3.87 20.10 18.64
CA ARG A 201 -5.21 20.71 18.56
C ARG A 201 -6.31 19.75 18.11
N MET A 202 -5.97 18.49 17.82
CA MET A 202 -6.99 17.47 17.53
C MET A 202 -7.72 17.12 18.82
N GLN A 203 -9.04 17.33 18.83
CA GLN A 203 -9.83 17.01 20.01
C GLN A 203 -9.84 15.50 20.26
N PRO A 204 -9.61 15.06 21.51
CA PRO A 204 -9.80 13.67 21.86
C PRO A 204 -11.27 13.30 21.62
N LYS A 205 -11.50 12.20 20.90
CA LYS A 205 -12.83 11.62 20.84
C LYS A 205 -13.29 11.25 22.26
N GLY A 206 -14.51 11.66 22.63
CA GLY A 206 -15.11 11.21 23.88
C GLY A 206 -15.11 9.67 23.93
N LYS A 207 -14.99 9.09 25.13
CA LYS A 207 -15.03 7.63 25.33
C LYS A 207 -16.34 7.08 24.74
N THR A 208 -16.24 6.43 23.59
CA THR A 208 -17.36 5.73 22.97
C THR A 208 -17.38 4.28 23.46
N SER A 209 -18.55 3.78 23.81
CA SER A 209 -18.70 2.38 24.22
C SER A 209 -18.16 1.44 23.14
N PRO A 210 -17.40 0.40 23.51
CA PRO A 210 -16.82 -0.51 22.54
C PRO A 210 -17.92 -1.31 21.83
N VAL A 211 -18.10 -1.07 20.54
CA VAL A 211 -19.01 -1.87 19.71
C VAL A 211 -18.34 -3.22 19.40
N PRO A 212 -18.98 -4.37 19.67
CA PRO A 212 -18.43 -5.69 19.38
C PRO A 212 -18.11 -5.87 17.90
N PHE A 213 -17.02 -6.56 17.56
CA PHE A 213 -16.66 -6.87 16.15
C PHE A 213 -17.78 -7.61 15.42
N ARG A 214 -18.46 -8.53 16.12
CA ARG A 214 -19.60 -9.27 15.54
C ARG A 214 -20.72 -8.35 15.08
N THR A 215 -21.01 -7.30 15.83
CA THR A 215 -22.01 -6.27 15.44
C THR A 215 -21.54 -5.52 14.20
N ILE A 216 -20.28 -5.08 14.16
CA ILE A 216 -19.72 -4.38 12.99
C ILE A 216 -19.79 -5.26 11.74
N MET A 217 -19.48 -6.54 11.86
CA MET A 217 -19.57 -7.49 10.74
C MET A 217 -20.99 -7.74 10.26
N ARG A 218 -21.93 -7.88 11.19
CA ARG A 218 -23.34 -8.09 10.87
C ARG A 218 -23.92 -6.85 10.16
N ASP A 219 -23.60 -5.67 10.67
CA ASP A 219 -24.15 -4.41 10.21
C ASP A 219 -23.33 -3.79 9.06
N MET A 220 -22.25 -4.49 8.59
CA MET A 220 -21.46 -4.06 7.45
C MET A 220 -22.32 -4.00 6.19
N PRO A 221 -22.34 -2.86 5.46
CA PRO A 221 -23.10 -2.73 4.22
C PRO A 221 -22.77 -3.84 3.23
N ARG A 222 -23.81 -4.34 2.53
CA ARG A 222 -23.64 -5.41 1.53
C ARG A 222 -22.58 -5.05 0.48
N GLU A 223 -22.54 -3.80 0.05
CA GLU A 223 -21.56 -3.30 -0.92
C GLU A 223 -20.11 -3.48 -0.42
N LEU A 224 -19.83 -3.18 0.85
CA LEU A 224 -18.51 -3.37 1.43
C LEU A 224 -18.15 -4.85 1.62
N ARG A 225 -19.11 -5.72 1.96
CA ARG A 225 -18.88 -7.17 2.03
C ARG A 225 -18.53 -7.75 0.66
N MET A 226 -19.22 -7.30 -0.39
CA MET A 226 -18.95 -7.71 -1.77
C MET A 226 -17.59 -7.18 -2.25
N LEU A 227 -17.26 -5.92 -1.91
CA LEU A 227 -15.95 -5.35 -2.20
C LEU A 227 -14.85 -6.15 -1.51
N LEU A 228 -15.00 -6.46 -0.22
CA LEU A 228 -14.03 -7.24 0.56
C LEU A 228 -13.79 -8.62 -0.06
N SER A 229 -14.85 -9.33 -0.44
CA SER A 229 -14.72 -10.65 -1.07
C SER A 229 -14.01 -10.59 -2.43
N ALA A 230 -14.29 -9.57 -3.25
CA ALA A 230 -13.58 -9.36 -4.51
C ALA A 230 -12.10 -9.01 -4.28
N GLU A 231 -11.81 -8.16 -3.29
CA GLU A 231 -10.45 -7.78 -2.94
C GLU A 231 -9.59 -8.96 -2.49
N VAL A 232 -10.16 -9.97 -1.87
CA VAL A 232 -9.41 -11.19 -1.50
C VAL A 232 -8.82 -11.82 -2.76
N PHE A 233 -9.62 -12.07 -3.79
CA PHE A 233 -9.12 -12.63 -5.06
C PHE A 233 -8.08 -11.73 -5.73
N ILE A 234 -8.37 -10.43 -5.81
CA ILE A 234 -7.45 -9.45 -6.41
C ILE A 234 -6.10 -9.43 -5.66
N ARG A 235 -6.11 -9.48 -4.33
CA ARG A 235 -4.89 -9.47 -3.53
C ARG A 235 -4.12 -10.79 -3.61
N TRP A 236 -4.80 -11.92 -3.74
CA TRP A 236 -4.12 -13.17 -4.03
C TRP A 236 -3.34 -13.08 -5.34
N GLY A 237 -3.97 -12.63 -6.44
CA GLY A 237 -3.28 -12.42 -7.71
C GLY A 237 -2.13 -11.40 -7.61
N ASP A 238 -2.33 -10.28 -6.91
CA ASP A 238 -1.30 -9.26 -6.69
C ASP A 238 -0.08 -9.82 -5.94
N TRP A 239 -0.31 -10.58 -4.85
CA TRP A 239 0.78 -11.14 -4.05
C TRP A 239 1.55 -12.27 -4.75
N PHE A 240 0.97 -12.90 -5.77
CA PHE A 240 1.71 -13.84 -6.62
C PHE A 240 2.77 -13.16 -7.49
N VAL A 241 2.67 -11.86 -7.69
CA VAL A 241 3.54 -11.10 -8.60
C VAL A 241 4.41 -10.08 -7.88
N ARG A 242 3.87 -9.45 -6.82
CA ARG A 242 4.46 -8.27 -6.16
C ARG A 242 5.92 -8.49 -5.72
N GLY A 243 6.23 -9.61 -5.11
CA GLY A 243 7.58 -9.95 -4.65
C GLY A 243 8.50 -10.51 -5.74
N PHE A 244 7.95 -10.90 -6.89
CA PHE A 244 8.64 -11.71 -7.89
C PHE A 244 8.83 -11.00 -9.23
N SER A 245 8.05 -9.94 -9.54
CA SER A 245 8.10 -9.27 -10.85
C SER A 245 9.47 -8.68 -11.18
N GLY A 246 10.15 -8.08 -10.21
CA GLY A 246 11.50 -7.54 -10.40
C GLY A 246 12.52 -8.64 -10.71
N LEU A 247 12.46 -9.74 -9.95
CA LEU A 247 13.33 -10.89 -10.16
C LEU A 247 13.05 -11.55 -11.52
N TYR A 248 11.79 -11.68 -11.91
CA TYR A 248 11.40 -12.20 -13.21
C TYR A 248 11.99 -11.39 -14.36
N VAL A 249 11.79 -10.07 -14.33
CA VAL A 249 12.30 -9.18 -15.38
C VAL A 249 13.82 -9.18 -15.41
N LEU A 250 14.48 -9.17 -14.26
CA LEU A 250 15.94 -9.24 -14.17
C LEU A 250 16.45 -10.53 -14.84
N ASN A 251 15.88 -11.67 -14.46
CA ASN A 251 16.25 -12.96 -15.02
C ASN A 251 15.99 -13.03 -16.53
N LEU A 252 14.82 -12.57 -16.98
CA LEU A 252 14.43 -12.50 -18.39
C LEU A 252 15.46 -11.70 -19.20
N LEU A 253 15.84 -10.50 -18.75
CA LEU A 253 16.78 -9.65 -19.47
C LEU A 253 18.17 -10.27 -19.55
N ILE A 254 18.63 -10.94 -18.50
CA ILE A 254 19.96 -11.57 -18.47
C ILE A 254 19.97 -12.87 -19.28
N THR A 255 18.98 -13.75 -19.08
CA THR A 255 19.03 -15.11 -19.65
C THR A 255 18.52 -15.18 -21.08
N GLU A 256 17.45 -14.47 -21.43
CA GLU A 256 16.84 -14.55 -22.74
C GLU A 256 17.31 -13.44 -23.69
N TYR A 257 17.57 -12.23 -23.14
CA TYR A 257 18.01 -11.09 -23.95
C TYR A 257 19.49 -10.76 -23.83
N HIS A 258 20.25 -11.54 -23.03
CA HIS A 258 21.71 -11.44 -22.86
C HIS A 258 22.20 -10.06 -22.44
N TRP A 259 21.41 -9.36 -21.62
CA TRP A 259 21.80 -8.07 -21.08
C TRP A 259 22.87 -8.25 -19.99
N GLU A 260 23.79 -7.29 -19.91
CA GLU A 260 24.69 -7.21 -18.77
C GLU A 260 23.91 -7.00 -17.48
N LYS A 261 24.31 -7.70 -16.40
CA LYS A 261 23.62 -7.69 -15.10
C LYS A 261 23.40 -6.27 -14.56
N SER A 262 24.42 -5.40 -14.68
CA SER A 262 24.33 -3.99 -14.28
C SER A 262 23.22 -3.25 -15.04
N SER A 263 23.20 -3.36 -16.36
CA SER A 263 22.19 -2.74 -17.22
C SER A 263 20.78 -3.26 -16.94
N ALA A 264 20.65 -4.57 -16.70
CA ALA A 264 19.36 -5.18 -16.35
C ALA A 264 18.83 -4.68 -14.98
N ILE A 265 19.71 -4.49 -13.99
CA ILE A 265 19.34 -3.90 -12.69
C ILE A 265 18.83 -2.47 -12.85
N TYR A 266 19.56 -1.63 -13.64
CA TYR A 266 19.09 -0.27 -13.94
C TYR A 266 17.74 -0.26 -14.67
N ALA A 267 17.52 -1.17 -15.62
CA ALA A 267 16.27 -1.29 -16.33
C ALA A 267 15.11 -1.62 -15.38
N VAL A 268 15.28 -2.57 -14.48
CA VAL A 268 14.26 -2.88 -13.44
C VAL A 268 13.95 -1.64 -12.58
N GLY A 269 14.97 -0.91 -12.16
CA GLY A 269 14.80 0.34 -11.41
C GLY A 269 13.95 1.38 -12.17
N TRP A 270 14.25 1.60 -13.47
CA TRP A 270 13.48 2.49 -14.33
C TRP A 270 12.04 2.04 -14.53
N LEU A 271 11.80 0.74 -14.72
CA LEU A 271 10.47 0.17 -14.84
C LEU A 271 9.64 0.40 -13.58
N VAL A 272 10.21 0.22 -12.40
CA VAL A 272 9.56 0.56 -11.13
C VAL A 272 9.27 2.07 -11.03
N ALA A 273 10.19 2.92 -11.49
CA ALA A 273 9.97 4.36 -11.54
C ALA A 273 8.79 4.72 -12.47
N ILE A 274 8.69 4.09 -13.65
CA ILE A 274 7.54 4.27 -14.58
C ILE A 274 6.22 3.94 -13.88
N THR A 275 6.15 2.83 -13.13
CA THR A 275 4.96 2.49 -12.34
C THR A 275 4.56 3.60 -11.36
N ASN A 276 5.52 4.09 -10.57
CA ASN A 276 5.25 5.12 -9.58
C ASN A 276 4.85 6.46 -10.21
N LEU A 277 5.53 6.87 -11.28
CA LEU A 277 5.21 8.09 -12.03
C LEU A 277 3.82 8.01 -12.68
N THR A 278 3.47 6.88 -13.29
CA THR A 278 2.14 6.64 -13.86
C THR A 278 1.06 6.76 -12.79
N ALA A 279 1.25 6.13 -11.64
CA ALA A 279 0.31 6.21 -10.53
C ALA A 279 0.17 7.66 -10.01
N LEU A 280 1.28 8.38 -9.82
CA LEU A 280 1.27 9.79 -9.39
C LEU A 280 0.52 10.69 -10.38
N ALA A 281 0.79 10.53 -11.68
CA ALA A 281 0.16 11.32 -12.73
C ALA A 281 -1.36 11.10 -12.81
N THR A 282 -1.85 9.91 -12.46
CA THR A 282 -3.25 9.54 -12.62
C THR A 282 -4.12 9.83 -11.39
N TYR A 283 -3.58 9.91 -10.18
CA TYR A 283 -4.39 10.02 -8.97
C TYR A 283 -5.33 11.23 -8.95
N ILE A 284 -4.84 12.43 -9.21
CA ILE A 284 -5.67 13.66 -9.16
C ILE A 284 -6.65 13.73 -10.33
N PRO A 285 -6.24 13.52 -11.60
CA PRO A 285 -7.18 13.50 -12.72
C PRO A 285 -8.32 12.49 -12.53
N ILE A 286 -7.99 11.27 -12.11
CA ILE A 286 -9.01 10.24 -11.87
C ILE A 286 -9.88 10.56 -10.66
N ALA A 287 -9.33 11.07 -9.57
CA ALA A 287 -10.13 11.48 -8.42
C ALA A 287 -11.16 12.55 -8.78
N LYS A 288 -10.77 13.55 -9.61
CA LYS A 288 -11.71 14.54 -10.17
C LYS A 288 -12.82 13.91 -10.99
N LEU A 289 -12.46 12.92 -11.84
CA LEU A 289 -13.41 12.23 -12.68
C LEU A 289 -14.38 11.40 -11.83
N VAL A 290 -13.89 10.71 -10.81
CA VAL A 290 -14.71 9.95 -9.86
C VAL A 290 -15.68 10.86 -9.10
N ASP A 291 -15.21 12.00 -8.58
CA ASP A 291 -16.07 12.93 -7.84
C ASP A 291 -17.16 13.58 -8.70
N ARG A 292 -16.91 13.69 -10.03
CA ARG A 292 -17.93 14.15 -11.00
C ARG A 292 -18.84 13.04 -11.49
N SER A 293 -18.47 11.78 -11.30
CA SER A 293 -19.24 10.63 -11.75
C SER A 293 -20.38 10.31 -10.76
N LYS A 294 -21.42 9.65 -11.28
CA LYS A 294 -22.53 9.18 -10.43
C LYS A 294 -22.16 8.01 -9.53
N SER A 295 -21.04 7.32 -9.82
CA SER A 295 -20.62 6.12 -9.09
C SER A 295 -19.12 5.88 -9.17
N PRO A 296 -18.44 5.51 -8.06
CA PRO A 296 -17.04 5.10 -8.05
C PRO A 296 -16.81 3.69 -8.62
N ARG A 297 -17.87 2.88 -8.77
CA ARG A 297 -17.80 1.44 -9.12
C ARG A 297 -17.03 1.13 -10.40
N PRO A 298 -17.22 1.86 -11.53
CA PRO A 298 -16.48 1.58 -12.77
C PRO A 298 -14.96 1.74 -12.60
N PHE A 299 -14.52 2.73 -11.84
CA PHE A 299 -13.10 2.99 -11.58
C PHE A 299 -12.46 1.90 -10.71
N ILE A 300 -13.19 1.41 -9.71
CA ILE A 300 -12.76 0.28 -8.89
C ILE A 300 -12.71 -1.00 -9.75
N GLY A 301 -13.71 -1.24 -10.59
CA GLY A 301 -13.73 -2.38 -11.52
C GLY A 301 -12.57 -2.35 -12.51
N LEU A 302 -12.25 -1.18 -13.08
CA LEU A 302 -11.11 -1.00 -13.96
C LEU A 302 -9.78 -1.26 -13.23
N THR A 303 -9.64 -0.77 -12.01
CA THR A 303 -8.48 -1.10 -11.14
C THR A 303 -8.32 -2.61 -10.97
N PHE A 304 -9.41 -3.32 -10.67
CA PHE A 304 -9.37 -4.77 -10.49
C PHE A 304 -8.98 -5.51 -11.79
N LEU A 305 -9.51 -5.08 -12.92
CA LEU A 305 -9.12 -5.61 -14.23
C LEU A 305 -7.63 -5.41 -14.50
N LEU A 306 -7.09 -4.21 -14.21
CA LEU A 306 -5.68 -3.92 -14.43
C LEU A 306 -4.76 -4.73 -13.48
N PHE A 307 -5.21 -5.05 -12.26
CA PHE A 307 -4.51 -6.00 -11.39
C PHE A 307 -4.42 -7.39 -12.02
N ALA A 308 -5.45 -7.83 -12.73
CA ALA A 308 -5.47 -9.12 -13.42
C ALA A 308 -4.66 -9.10 -14.72
N VAL A 309 -4.65 -7.99 -15.45
CA VAL A 309 -3.92 -7.85 -16.73
C VAL A 309 -2.42 -7.75 -16.52
N PHE A 310 -1.95 -7.12 -15.46
CA PHE A 310 -0.51 -6.91 -15.23
C PHE A 310 0.31 -8.20 -15.21
N PRO A 311 -0.05 -9.28 -14.46
CA PRO A 311 0.75 -10.50 -14.45
C PRO A 311 0.89 -11.16 -15.82
N VAL A 312 -0.21 -11.28 -16.57
CA VAL A 312 -0.14 -11.87 -17.91
C VAL A 312 0.62 -10.98 -18.90
N SER A 313 0.57 -9.66 -18.73
CA SER A 313 1.34 -8.75 -19.58
C SER A 313 2.85 -8.90 -19.36
N LEU A 314 3.31 -9.22 -18.14
CA LEU A 314 4.72 -9.54 -17.88
C LEU A 314 5.21 -10.72 -18.73
N VAL A 315 4.36 -11.72 -18.92
CA VAL A 315 4.70 -12.93 -19.69
C VAL A 315 4.55 -12.72 -21.19
N MET A 316 3.45 -12.04 -21.62
CA MET A 316 3.10 -11.95 -23.03
C MET A 316 3.83 -10.82 -23.76
N MET A 317 4.03 -9.66 -23.14
CA MET A 317 4.59 -8.50 -23.82
C MET A 317 6.05 -8.68 -24.28
N PRO A 318 6.96 -9.33 -23.53
CA PRO A 318 8.29 -9.66 -24.05
C PRO A 318 8.24 -10.58 -25.29
N ARG A 319 7.39 -11.61 -25.27
CA ARG A 319 7.19 -12.52 -26.40
C ARG A 319 6.62 -11.79 -27.63
N PHE A 320 5.67 -10.89 -27.40
CA PHE A 320 5.14 -10.03 -28.44
C PHE A 320 6.24 -9.14 -29.04
N ALA A 321 7.08 -8.51 -28.20
CA ALA A 321 8.19 -7.70 -28.66
C ALA A 321 9.15 -8.50 -29.56
N THR A 322 9.50 -9.71 -29.16
CA THR A 322 10.36 -10.60 -29.96
C THR A 322 9.69 -10.95 -31.30
N ALA A 323 8.41 -11.30 -31.30
CA ALA A 323 7.68 -11.66 -32.53
C ALA A 323 7.57 -10.51 -33.56
N PHE A 324 7.53 -9.26 -33.08
CA PHE A 324 7.42 -8.07 -33.92
C PHE A 324 8.72 -7.28 -34.10
N GLY A 325 9.84 -7.80 -33.60
CA GLY A 325 11.15 -7.12 -33.68
C GLY A 325 11.23 -5.82 -32.88
N LEU A 326 10.41 -5.66 -31.85
CA LEU A 326 10.42 -4.49 -30.98
C LEU A 326 11.43 -4.65 -29.83
N PRO A 327 12.05 -3.56 -29.34
CA PRO A 327 12.89 -3.64 -28.18
C PRO A 327 12.09 -4.11 -26.95
N VAL A 328 12.57 -5.15 -26.25
CA VAL A 328 11.90 -5.73 -25.08
C VAL A 328 11.64 -4.71 -23.99
N ILE A 329 12.55 -3.74 -23.82
CA ILE A 329 12.40 -2.68 -22.78
C ILE A 329 11.18 -1.79 -23.04
N VAL A 330 10.80 -1.57 -24.29
CA VAL A 330 9.60 -0.80 -24.65
C VAL A 330 8.35 -1.59 -24.25
N ALA A 331 8.30 -2.88 -24.55
CA ALA A 331 7.19 -3.75 -24.17
C ALA A 331 7.04 -3.88 -22.64
N LEU A 332 8.15 -4.02 -21.95
CA LEU A 332 8.17 -3.99 -20.47
C LEU A 332 7.75 -2.61 -19.94
N GLY A 333 8.15 -1.52 -20.59
CA GLY A 333 7.71 -0.17 -20.25
C GLY A 333 6.18 -0.05 -20.27
N PHE A 334 5.52 -0.52 -21.34
CA PHE A 334 4.05 -0.58 -21.40
C PHE A 334 3.45 -1.44 -20.28
N THR A 335 4.03 -2.59 -20.00
CA THR A 335 3.61 -3.46 -18.89
C THR A 335 3.67 -2.74 -17.55
N TYR A 336 4.72 -1.97 -17.30
CA TYR A 336 4.87 -1.21 -16.05
C TYR A 336 4.02 0.06 -15.99
N VAL A 337 3.61 0.62 -17.15
CA VAL A 337 2.52 1.62 -17.21
C VAL A 337 1.21 0.97 -16.76
N VAL A 338 0.85 -0.22 -17.24
CA VAL A 338 -0.33 -0.96 -16.75
C VAL A 338 -0.25 -1.19 -15.24
N ASN A 339 0.94 -1.53 -14.72
CA ASN A 339 1.18 -1.67 -13.30
C ASN A 339 0.91 -0.37 -12.52
N GLY A 340 1.25 0.79 -13.05
CA GLY A 340 0.94 2.09 -12.45
C GLY A 340 -0.56 2.43 -12.53
N LEU A 341 -1.19 2.16 -13.67
CA LEU A 341 -2.61 2.42 -13.90
C LEU A 341 -3.52 1.57 -13.00
N ARG A 342 -3.10 0.40 -12.54
CA ARG A 342 -3.90 -0.42 -11.62
C ARG A 342 -4.22 0.26 -10.28
N GLU A 343 -3.53 1.36 -9.96
CA GLU A 343 -3.75 2.14 -8.74
C GLU A 343 -4.82 3.23 -8.90
N LEU A 344 -5.34 3.46 -10.11
CA LEU A 344 -6.20 4.61 -10.44
C LEU A 344 -7.49 4.69 -9.62
N GLY A 345 -8.11 3.56 -9.29
CA GLY A 345 -9.33 3.50 -8.47
C GLY A 345 -9.09 3.40 -6.97
N GLU A 346 -7.83 3.39 -6.52
CA GLU A 346 -7.49 3.28 -5.09
C GLU A 346 -8.08 4.42 -4.25
N PRO A 347 -8.02 5.71 -4.65
CA PRO A 347 -8.67 6.79 -3.92
C PRO A 347 -10.20 6.63 -3.83
N ALA A 348 -10.83 6.20 -4.93
CA ALA A 348 -12.27 5.94 -4.98
C ALA A 348 -12.69 4.80 -4.04
N ARG A 349 -11.91 3.72 -4.02
CA ARG A 349 -12.09 2.57 -3.14
C ARG A 349 -11.97 2.97 -1.66
N LYS A 350 -10.95 3.74 -1.31
CA LYS A 350 -10.76 4.26 0.06
C LYS A 350 -11.92 5.15 0.48
N ALA A 351 -12.38 6.04 -0.40
CA ALA A 351 -13.53 6.90 -0.15
C ALA A 351 -14.82 6.08 0.05
N LEU A 352 -15.04 5.03 -0.75
CA LEU A 352 -16.17 4.13 -0.62
C LEU A 352 -16.16 3.42 0.76
N ILE A 353 -15.01 2.89 1.18
CA ILE A 353 -14.85 2.26 2.51
C ILE A 353 -15.11 3.27 3.62
N ALA A 354 -14.53 4.48 3.54
CA ALA A 354 -14.71 5.52 4.55
C ALA A 354 -16.16 6.03 4.66
N ASN A 355 -16.87 6.08 3.52
CA ASN A 355 -18.27 6.51 3.45
C ASN A 355 -19.24 5.42 3.91
N GLY A 356 -18.86 4.15 3.77
CA GLY A 356 -19.71 3.00 4.09
C GLY A 356 -19.86 2.73 5.59
N PHE A 357 -19.04 3.37 6.45
CA PHE A 357 -19.14 3.18 7.89
C PHE A 357 -19.58 4.47 8.61
N PRO A 358 -20.51 4.38 9.59
CA PRO A 358 -20.91 5.50 10.42
C PRO A 358 -19.69 6.11 11.16
N PRO A 359 -19.67 7.44 11.38
CA PRO A 359 -18.57 8.12 12.07
C PRO A 359 -18.22 7.51 13.43
N ALA A 360 -19.25 7.07 14.18
CA ALA A 360 -19.07 6.50 15.52
C ALA A 360 -18.22 5.22 15.56
N VAL A 361 -18.24 4.41 14.50
CA VAL A 361 -17.54 3.11 14.45
C VAL A 361 -16.49 3.03 13.35
N ARG A 362 -16.31 4.09 12.54
CA ARG A 362 -15.51 4.08 11.31
C ARG A 362 -14.09 3.53 11.52
N ALA A 363 -13.34 4.06 12.48
CA ALA A 363 -11.96 3.62 12.71
C ALA A 363 -11.88 2.13 13.01
N ARG A 364 -12.79 1.63 13.87
CA ARG A 364 -12.83 0.22 14.26
C ARG A 364 -13.30 -0.67 13.11
N ALA A 365 -14.27 -0.22 12.34
CA ALA A 365 -14.81 -0.95 11.19
C ALA A 365 -13.79 -1.02 10.04
N VAL A 366 -13.07 0.06 9.78
CA VAL A 366 -11.96 0.09 8.81
C VAL A 366 -10.85 -0.85 9.25
N GLY A 367 -10.45 -0.81 10.52
CA GLY A 367 -9.45 -1.74 11.05
C GLY A 367 -9.86 -3.20 10.89
N LEU A 368 -11.13 -3.53 11.17
CA LEU A 368 -11.65 -4.88 10.97
C LEU A 368 -11.67 -5.28 9.48
N TYR A 369 -12.13 -4.38 8.60
CA TYR A 369 -12.17 -4.61 7.16
C TYR A 369 -10.77 -4.94 6.60
N TRP A 370 -9.76 -4.12 6.92
CA TRP A 370 -8.40 -4.32 6.47
C TRP A 370 -7.74 -5.54 7.12
N GLY A 371 -8.01 -5.78 8.41
CA GLY A 371 -7.51 -6.96 9.13
C GLY A 371 -8.01 -8.26 8.51
N LEU A 372 -9.31 -8.39 8.28
CA LEU A 372 -9.91 -9.56 7.63
C LEU A 372 -9.33 -9.78 6.23
N ARG A 373 -9.13 -8.70 5.48
CA ARG A 373 -8.49 -8.77 4.17
C ARG A 373 -7.06 -9.32 4.27
N SER A 374 -6.25 -8.80 5.21
CA SER A 374 -4.86 -9.26 5.41
C SER A 374 -4.80 -10.72 5.81
N PHE A 375 -5.66 -11.17 6.73
CA PHE A 375 -5.75 -12.58 7.09
C PHE A 375 -6.17 -13.48 5.92
N ALA A 376 -6.99 -12.99 5.00
CA ALA A 376 -7.42 -13.79 3.86
C ALA A 376 -6.32 -13.97 2.81
N PHE A 377 -5.37 -13.05 2.68
CA PHE A 377 -4.33 -13.14 1.64
C PHE A 377 -2.92 -13.44 2.18
N PHE A 378 -2.69 -13.48 3.50
CA PHE A 378 -1.33 -13.74 4.03
C PHE A 378 -0.67 -15.01 3.49
N PRO A 379 -1.38 -16.10 3.14
CA PRO A 379 -0.74 -17.28 2.57
C PRO A 379 -0.31 -17.13 1.11
N ALA A 380 -0.82 -16.10 0.39
CA ALA A 380 -0.61 -15.97 -1.04
C ALA A 380 0.88 -15.89 -1.45
N PRO A 381 1.77 -15.13 -0.77
CA PRO A 381 3.19 -15.14 -1.12
C PRO A 381 3.87 -16.50 -0.95
N LEU A 382 3.48 -17.29 0.05
CA LEU A 382 3.98 -18.65 0.26
C LEU A 382 3.58 -19.59 -0.88
N VAL A 383 2.29 -19.52 -1.25
CA VAL A 383 1.75 -20.30 -2.36
C VAL A 383 2.41 -19.89 -3.68
N ALA A 384 2.62 -18.61 -3.90
CA ALA A 384 3.29 -18.10 -5.08
C ALA A 384 4.73 -18.61 -5.19
N GLY A 385 5.50 -18.56 -4.09
CA GLY A 385 6.87 -19.09 -4.06
C GLY A 385 6.92 -20.59 -4.35
N TYR A 386 5.97 -21.36 -3.79
CA TYR A 386 5.86 -22.79 -4.06
C TYR A 386 5.54 -23.08 -5.54
N LEU A 387 4.56 -22.39 -6.12
CA LEU A 387 4.20 -22.55 -7.53
C LEU A 387 5.37 -22.14 -8.45
N TRP A 388 6.03 -21.01 -8.15
CA TRP A 388 7.19 -20.57 -8.90
C TRP A 388 8.29 -21.66 -8.95
N ALA A 389 8.56 -22.31 -7.83
CA ALA A 389 9.57 -23.37 -7.76
C ALA A 389 9.16 -24.68 -8.47
N ARG A 390 7.84 -24.96 -8.55
CA ARG A 390 7.33 -26.24 -9.09
C ARG A 390 6.94 -26.16 -10.56
N ILE A 391 6.31 -25.10 -10.99
CA ILE A 391 5.73 -24.96 -12.34
C ILE A 391 6.29 -23.76 -13.12
N GLY A 392 7.21 -23.01 -12.51
CA GLY A 392 7.89 -21.86 -13.11
C GLY A 392 7.12 -20.53 -13.00
N PRO A 393 7.82 -19.43 -13.34
CA PRO A 393 7.31 -18.07 -13.19
C PRO A 393 6.12 -17.77 -14.10
N ASP A 394 6.19 -18.17 -15.36
CA ASP A 394 5.15 -17.86 -16.37
C ASP A 394 3.80 -18.45 -15.98
N ALA A 395 3.78 -19.74 -15.62
CA ALA A 395 2.57 -20.40 -15.17
C ALA A 395 2.02 -19.77 -13.88
N THR A 396 2.90 -19.40 -12.95
CA THR A 396 2.51 -18.71 -11.70
C THR A 396 1.84 -17.38 -12.00
N PHE A 397 2.36 -16.58 -12.95
CA PHE A 397 1.78 -15.29 -13.32
C PHE A 397 0.46 -15.42 -14.10
N VAL A 398 0.34 -16.47 -14.94
CA VAL A 398 -0.95 -16.77 -15.60
C VAL A 398 -2.01 -17.14 -14.55
N ILE A 399 -1.68 -17.97 -13.56
CA ILE A 399 -2.58 -18.29 -12.44
C ILE A 399 -2.97 -17.03 -11.68
N ALA A 400 -2.01 -16.13 -11.40
CA ALA A 400 -2.28 -14.84 -10.77
C ALA A 400 -3.32 -14.03 -11.55
N SER A 401 -3.19 -13.98 -12.87
CA SER A 401 -4.16 -13.29 -13.76
C SER A 401 -5.53 -13.94 -13.72
N VAL A 402 -5.62 -15.27 -13.74
CA VAL A 402 -6.90 -15.99 -13.65
C VAL A 402 -7.60 -15.68 -12.32
N ILE A 403 -6.87 -15.73 -11.20
CA ILE A 403 -7.43 -15.39 -9.87
C ILE A 403 -7.90 -13.92 -9.86
N GLY A 404 -7.11 -13.01 -10.43
CA GLY A 404 -7.48 -11.59 -10.55
C GLY A 404 -8.74 -11.38 -11.41
N LEU A 405 -8.86 -12.09 -12.54
CA LEU A 405 -10.05 -12.05 -13.40
C LEU A 405 -11.29 -12.58 -12.67
N MET A 406 -11.16 -13.65 -11.89
CA MET A 406 -12.26 -14.14 -11.05
C MET A 406 -12.74 -13.07 -10.06
N GLY A 407 -11.82 -12.38 -9.39
CA GLY A 407 -12.15 -11.25 -8.50
C GLY A 407 -12.81 -10.08 -9.24
N THR A 408 -12.34 -9.76 -10.44
CA THR A 408 -12.92 -8.72 -11.30
C THR A 408 -14.33 -9.07 -11.74
N ALA A 409 -14.55 -10.28 -12.22
CA ALA A 409 -15.86 -10.78 -12.63
C ALA A 409 -16.84 -10.79 -11.43
N TRP A 410 -16.38 -11.30 -10.29
CA TRP A 410 -17.17 -11.29 -9.05
C TRP A 410 -17.59 -9.88 -8.65
N TYR A 411 -16.67 -8.91 -8.70
CA TYR A 411 -16.99 -7.52 -8.41
C TYR A 411 -18.00 -6.94 -9.41
N ALA A 412 -17.82 -7.19 -10.71
CA ALA A 412 -18.72 -6.70 -11.74
C ALA A 412 -20.16 -7.23 -11.60
N VAL A 413 -20.33 -8.52 -11.28
CA VAL A 413 -21.65 -9.13 -11.06
C VAL A 413 -22.28 -8.61 -9.75
N SER A 414 -21.51 -8.60 -8.67
CA SER A 414 -22.01 -8.22 -7.35
C SER A 414 -22.36 -6.72 -7.26
N SER A 415 -21.58 -5.86 -7.92
CA SER A 415 -21.84 -4.42 -7.94
C SER A 415 -23.11 -4.06 -8.72
N LYS A 416 -23.43 -4.78 -9.81
CA LYS A 416 -24.70 -4.64 -10.54
C LYS A 416 -25.89 -5.08 -9.69
N ALA A 417 -25.74 -6.17 -8.95
CA ALA A 417 -26.80 -6.64 -8.04
C ALA A 417 -27.08 -5.67 -6.90
N ALA A 418 -26.04 -5.01 -6.36
CA ALA A 418 -26.22 -3.97 -5.35
C ALA A 418 -26.87 -2.69 -5.90
N ALA A 419 -26.62 -2.33 -7.17
CA ALA A 419 -27.22 -1.15 -7.80
C ALA A 419 -28.73 -1.31 -8.12
N ARG A 420 -29.23 -2.53 -8.24
CA ARG A 420 -30.67 -2.81 -8.50
C ARG A 420 -31.52 -2.78 -7.23
N LEU A 421 -30.88 -2.79 -6.05
CA LEU A 421 -31.54 -2.86 -4.75
C LEU A 421 -31.45 -1.54 -3.95
N SER A 422 -30.73 -0.56 -4.46
CA SER A 422 -30.59 0.83 -3.96
C SER A 422 -31.47 1.78 -4.77
#